data_a0eb4fa225afdd3d0c34af655cff8fdf
#
_entry.id   a0eb4fa225afdd3d0c34af655cff8fdf
#
_cell.length_a   1.000
_cell.length_b   1.000
_cell.length_c   1.000
_cell.angle_alpha   90.00
_cell.angle_beta   90.00
_cell.angle_gamma   90.00
#
_symmetry.space_group_name_H-M   'P 1'
#
loop_
_entity.id
_entity.type
_entity.pdbx_description
1 polymer ?
#
loop_
_entity_poly.entity_id
_entity_poly.type
_entity_poly.pdbx_seq_one_letter_code
_entity_poly.pdbx_strand_id
1 'polypeptide(L)'
;MSVVRCTVDVMARGPAGHIERLPSGSWRVKVYAGTDPLTGREIRFRKTCKTERAAQIELGKLLAMAQAGRQPDSDVTVAQLLDQYVSTAGWDVSTRVSNLGYIRRTIKPALGSMQVRKVRGPLLDTLYARLMRCGNLACTGKPFTEHRNIPDLRPDPAYPRLEWEQAADRVRAAIHSGQLASGDTLPSVPDLARLQGLKPGTVRHAFLALAEEGLVHIRHGRTTTIAGEPAADEPGTRLQITRPRPGHDCKLSGCRPHVCKPMAKSTIHGIHAILSGAFEAAMRWEWTDRNPARSAKPPTLSRQTILATSPEDVAKVIAEARARSAALGLYLWLVVVTGVRRGELCGLQIRDVDLDRALMHIAFNYVVRGGQRVRKDTKTHQDRWTPTEPVPLLARCLIRVPTEDAS
;
A
#
# COMPACT_ATOMS: atom_id res chain seq x y z
N MET A 1 -34.40 2.77 60.56
CA MET A 1 -33.39 3.86 60.50
C MET A 1 -32.34 3.44 59.46
N SER A 2 -32.51 3.87 58.20
CA SER A 2 -31.59 3.61 57.11
C SER A 2 -30.63 4.78 56.98
N VAL A 3 -29.34 4.49 57.13
CA VAL A 3 -28.27 5.46 56.97
C VAL A 3 -27.96 5.57 55.49
N VAL A 4 -28.36 6.68 54.89
CA VAL A 4 -27.96 7.08 53.54
C VAL A 4 -26.50 7.53 53.61
N ARG A 5 -25.57 6.73 53.06
CA ARG A 5 -24.18 7.17 52.82
C ARG A 5 -24.19 8.11 51.61
N CYS A 6 -23.99 9.38 51.86
CA CYS A 6 -23.57 10.35 50.84
C CYS A 6 -22.18 9.92 50.29
N THR A 7 -22.14 9.47 49.06
CA THR A 7 -20.89 9.41 48.29
C THR A 7 -20.47 10.84 47.95
N VAL A 8 -19.36 11.27 48.56
CA VAL A 8 -18.70 12.52 48.20
C VAL A 8 -18.16 12.40 46.79
N ASP A 9 -18.77 13.14 45.88
CA ASP A 9 -18.25 13.37 44.53
C ASP A 9 -16.80 13.90 44.67
N VAL A 10 -15.85 13.09 44.20
CA VAL A 10 -14.46 13.54 43.98
C VAL A 10 -14.51 14.55 42.86
N MET A 11 -14.62 15.81 43.16
CA MET A 11 -14.47 16.89 42.17
C MET A 11 -13.17 16.65 41.43
N ALA A 12 -13.28 16.37 40.12
CA ALA A 12 -12.13 16.24 39.24
C ALA A 12 -11.30 17.54 39.35
N ARG A 13 -10.08 17.44 39.86
CA ARG A 13 -9.17 18.58 39.92
C ARG A 13 -8.94 19.09 38.53
N GLY A 14 -9.30 20.32 38.25
CA GLY A 14 -9.04 20.99 36.98
C GLY A 14 -7.54 21.01 36.61
N PRO A 15 -7.19 21.34 35.38
CA PRO A 15 -5.80 21.40 34.96
C PRO A 15 -4.99 22.33 35.87
N ALA A 16 -3.95 21.79 36.52
CA ALA A 16 -3.04 22.52 37.37
C ALA A 16 -1.63 22.47 36.80
N GLY A 17 -0.91 23.60 36.85
CA GLY A 17 0.44 23.67 36.33
C GLY A 17 1.35 24.48 37.23
N HIS A 18 2.67 24.16 37.20
CA HIS A 18 3.68 24.89 37.92
C HIS A 18 4.97 25.01 37.11
N ILE A 19 5.80 25.98 37.49
CA ILE A 19 7.10 26.24 36.92
C ILE A 19 8.16 25.90 37.96
N GLU A 20 9.16 25.11 37.57
CA GLU A 20 10.32 24.81 38.41
C GLU A 20 11.61 25.29 37.75
N ARG A 21 12.55 25.81 38.55
CA ARG A 21 13.90 26.17 38.07
C ARG A 21 14.79 24.92 38.16
N LEU A 22 15.43 24.56 37.07
CA LEU A 22 16.36 23.44 37.01
C LEU A 22 17.77 23.83 37.44
N PRO A 23 18.59 22.88 37.96
CA PRO A 23 19.98 23.14 38.30
C PRO A 23 20.81 23.73 37.13
N SER A 24 20.40 23.45 35.91
CA SER A 24 21.02 24.01 34.67
C SER A 24 20.72 25.49 34.43
N GLY A 25 19.94 26.14 35.31
CA GLY A 25 19.52 27.54 35.13
C GLY A 25 18.31 27.72 34.21
N SER A 26 17.84 26.68 33.56
CA SER A 26 16.63 26.68 32.71
C SER A 26 15.36 26.47 33.54
N TRP A 27 14.20 26.80 32.97
CA TRP A 27 12.89 26.73 33.61
C TRP A 27 12.06 25.60 33.00
N ARG A 28 11.49 24.72 33.82
CA ARG A 28 10.62 23.64 33.40
C ARG A 28 9.17 23.91 33.79
N VAL A 29 8.30 23.91 32.82
CA VAL A 29 6.84 23.97 33.00
C VAL A 29 6.30 22.55 33.06
N LYS A 30 5.42 22.30 34.04
CA LYS A 30 4.67 21.04 34.20
C LYS A 30 3.19 21.39 34.36
N VAL A 31 2.32 20.75 33.56
CA VAL A 31 0.87 20.91 33.65
C VAL A 31 0.24 19.52 33.75
N TYR A 32 -0.64 19.34 34.71
CA TYR A 32 -1.49 18.16 34.80
C TYR A 32 -2.72 18.37 33.91
N ALA A 33 -2.99 17.43 33.00
CA ALA A 33 -4.05 17.55 32.00
C ALA A 33 -5.16 16.51 32.18
N GLY A 34 -5.16 15.77 33.28
CA GLY A 34 -6.17 14.75 33.55
C GLY A 34 -5.58 13.34 33.63
N THR A 35 -6.47 12.36 33.59
CA THR A 35 -6.12 10.93 33.60
C THR A 35 -6.76 10.28 32.40
N ASP A 36 -6.01 9.45 31.69
CA ASP A 36 -6.52 8.67 30.57
C ASP A 36 -7.57 7.65 31.06
N PRO A 37 -8.82 7.73 30.61
CA PRO A 37 -9.90 6.88 31.11
C PRO A 37 -9.72 5.40 30.75
N LEU A 38 -8.90 5.07 29.74
CA LEU A 38 -8.67 3.70 29.30
C LEU A 38 -7.50 3.04 30.02
N THR A 39 -6.43 3.79 30.28
CA THR A 39 -5.20 3.25 30.86
C THR A 39 -5.03 3.62 32.33
N GLY A 40 -5.82 4.55 32.90
CA GLY A 40 -5.70 5.05 34.25
C GLY A 40 -4.44 5.88 34.52
N ARG A 41 -3.64 6.20 33.48
CA ARG A 41 -2.40 6.96 33.63
C ARG A 41 -2.64 8.47 33.60
N GLU A 42 -1.88 9.19 34.43
CA GLU A 42 -1.92 10.65 34.43
C GLU A 42 -1.30 11.24 33.16
N ILE A 43 -2.01 12.16 32.54
CA ILE A 43 -1.52 12.94 31.39
C ILE A 43 -0.85 14.19 31.94
N ARG A 44 0.46 14.34 31.69
CA ARG A 44 1.26 15.48 32.15
C ARG A 44 2.03 16.09 30.98
N PHE A 45 1.86 17.41 30.80
CA PHE A 45 2.63 18.17 29.80
C PHE A 45 3.88 18.76 30.47
N ARG A 46 5.01 18.72 29.73
CA ARG A 46 6.30 19.24 30.21
C ARG A 46 6.99 20.03 29.11
N LYS A 47 7.52 21.21 29.44
CA LYS A 47 8.34 21.99 28.51
C LYS A 47 9.46 22.73 29.24
N THR A 48 10.64 22.79 28.64
CA THR A 48 11.80 23.52 29.21
C THR A 48 12.01 24.80 28.44
N CYS A 49 12.17 25.93 29.16
CA CYS A 49 12.37 27.28 28.63
C CYS A 49 13.68 27.85 29.16
N LYS A 50 14.31 28.74 28.37
CA LYS A 50 15.57 29.38 28.77
C LYS A 50 15.37 30.50 29.80
N THR A 51 14.22 31.16 29.78
CA THR A 51 13.89 32.31 30.67
C THR A 51 12.59 32.06 31.40
N GLU A 52 12.44 32.68 32.57
CA GLU A 52 11.23 32.62 33.40
C GLU A 52 10.00 33.18 32.66
N ARG A 53 10.18 34.33 31.98
CA ARG A 53 9.10 34.94 31.19
C ARG A 53 8.60 34.03 30.07
N ALA A 54 9.51 33.32 29.41
CA ALA A 54 9.13 32.33 28.38
C ALA A 54 8.37 31.14 29.03
N ALA A 55 8.76 30.72 30.23
CA ALA A 55 8.09 29.66 30.96
C ALA A 55 6.67 30.07 31.40
N GLN A 56 6.45 31.30 31.83
CA GLN A 56 5.13 31.85 32.20
C GLN A 56 4.20 31.87 30.98
N ILE A 57 4.67 32.35 29.83
CA ILE A 57 3.89 32.35 28.58
C ILE A 57 3.52 30.91 28.18
N GLU A 58 4.48 30.01 28.29
CA GLU A 58 4.26 28.60 27.91
C GLU A 58 3.33 27.88 28.91
N LEU A 59 3.38 28.23 30.22
CA LEU A 59 2.43 27.73 31.21
C LEU A 59 0.99 28.09 30.83
N GLY A 60 0.73 29.35 30.46
CA GLY A 60 -0.59 29.78 30.01
C GLY A 60 -1.09 29.01 28.80
N LYS A 61 -0.22 28.75 27.80
CA LYS A 61 -0.56 27.97 26.64
C LYS A 61 -0.87 26.51 26.98
N LEU A 62 -0.05 25.88 27.82
CA LEU A 62 -0.24 24.49 28.23
C LEU A 62 -1.50 24.29 29.06
N LEU A 63 -1.84 25.27 29.94
CA LEU A 63 -3.08 25.24 30.70
C LEU A 63 -4.30 25.41 29.79
N ALA A 64 -4.27 26.33 28.84
CA ALA A 64 -5.35 26.50 27.85
C ALA A 64 -5.55 25.23 27.01
N MET A 65 -4.46 24.56 26.63
CA MET A 65 -4.51 23.29 25.90
C MET A 65 -5.05 22.15 26.76
N ALA A 66 -4.65 22.06 28.01
CA ALA A 66 -5.15 21.07 28.98
C ALA A 66 -6.66 21.26 29.26
N GLN A 67 -7.11 22.50 29.40
CA GLN A 67 -8.55 22.84 29.53
C GLN A 67 -9.36 22.51 28.31
N ALA A 68 -8.76 22.66 27.08
CA ALA A 68 -9.37 22.29 25.83
C ALA A 68 -9.32 20.78 25.51
N GLY A 69 -8.76 19.95 26.42
CA GLY A 69 -8.54 18.51 26.18
C GLY A 69 -7.46 18.20 25.13
N ARG A 70 -6.70 19.20 24.70
CA ARG A 70 -5.71 19.05 23.60
C ARG A 70 -4.37 18.58 24.16
N GLN A 71 -3.78 17.56 23.53
CA GLN A 71 -2.39 17.15 23.81
C GLN A 71 -1.42 18.13 23.10
N PRO A 72 -0.59 18.91 23.84
CA PRO A 72 0.17 20.02 23.24
C PRO A 72 1.31 19.62 22.34
N ASP A 73 1.89 18.46 22.52
CA ASP A 73 3.10 18.03 21.82
C ASP A 73 3.09 16.52 21.59
N SER A 74 2.20 16.03 20.74
CA SER A 74 2.43 14.71 20.22
C SER A 74 3.61 14.79 19.25
N ASP A 75 4.77 14.28 19.66
CA ASP A 75 5.91 14.04 18.73
C ASP A 75 5.58 12.94 17.71
N VAL A 76 4.30 12.66 17.53
CA VAL A 76 3.77 11.65 16.62
C VAL A 76 4.25 11.95 15.22
N THR A 77 4.89 10.98 14.63
CA THR A 77 5.37 11.05 13.25
C THR A 77 4.27 10.65 12.26
N VAL A 78 4.43 11.06 11.01
CA VAL A 78 3.52 10.65 9.92
C VAL A 78 3.52 9.12 9.76
N ALA A 79 4.63 8.43 10.05
CA ALA A 79 4.67 6.97 10.01
C ALA A 79 3.72 6.35 11.04
N GLN A 80 3.78 6.82 12.29
CA GLN A 80 2.90 6.37 13.37
C GLN A 80 1.43 6.72 13.09
N LEU A 81 1.16 7.93 12.56
CA LEU A 81 -0.18 8.31 12.12
C LEU A 81 -0.73 7.33 11.09
N LEU A 82 0.06 6.98 10.08
CA LEU A 82 -0.37 6.07 9.03
C LEU A 82 -0.60 4.65 9.55
N ASP A 83 0.21 4.17 10.50
CA ASP A 83 0.04 2.85 11.11
C ASP A 83 -1.28 2.79 11.89
N GLN A 84 -1.54 3.78 12.74
CA GLN A 84 -2.80 3.90 13.46
C GLN A 84 -3.99 4.07 12.51
N TYR A 85 -3.86 4.89 11.48
CA TYR A 85 -4.93 5.07 10.49
C TYR A 85 -5.26 3.78 9.74
N VAL A 86 -4.26 3.00 9.33
CA VAL A 86 -4.44 1.71 8.66
C VAL A 86 -5.16 0.70 9.54
N SER A 87 -4.98 0.74 10.87
CA SER A 87 -5.65 -0.17 11.80
C SER A 87 -7.14 0.13 11.94
N THR A 88 -7.53 1.41 11.80
CA THR A 88 -8.90 1.88 12.00
C THR A 88 -9.66 2.13 10.69
N ALA A 89 -8.95 2.19 9.54
CA ALA A 89 -9.57 2.46 8.25
C ALA A 89 -10.40 1.27 7.75
N GLY A 90 -11.69 1.48 7.54
CA GLY A 90 -12.63 0.49 6.98
C GLY A 90 -12.45 0.26 5.47
N TRP A 91 -11.21 0.12 5.00
CA TRP A 91 -10.96 -0.12 3.59
C TRP A 91 -11.37 -1.53 3.17
N ASP A 92 -12.05 -1.61 2.03
CA ASP A 92 -12.18 -2.88 1.33
C ASP A 92 -10.81 -3.50 1.07
N VAL A 93 -10.80 -4.80 1.06
CA VAL A 93 -9.63 -5.65 0.98
C VAL A 93 -8.72 -5.31 -0.21
N SER A 94 -9.29 -4.97 -1.39
CA SER A 94 -8.52 -4.58 -2.58
C SER A 94 -7.92 -3.18 -2.45
N THR A 95 -8.66 -2.25 -1.89
CA THR A 95 -8.23 -0.88 -1.59
C THR A 95 -7.12 -0.89 -0.56
N ARG A 96 -7.24 -1.72 0.50
CA ARG A 96 -6.22 -1.86 1.55
C ARG A 96 -4.85 -2.27 0.98
N VAL A 97 -4.80 -3.26 0.07
CA VAL A 97 -3.52 -3.67 -0.54
C VAL A 97 -2.88 -2.56 -1.37
N SER A 98 -3.69 -1.86 -2.17
CA SER A 98 -3.20 -0.75 -2.99
C SER A 98 -2.68 0.38 -2.12
N ASN A 99 -3.45 0.77 -1.10
CA ASN A 99 -3.10 1.85 -0.18
C ASN A 99 -1.86 1.52 0.66
N LEU A 100 -1.75 0.30 1.20
CA LEU A 100 -0.53 -0.16 1.87
C LEU A 100 0.69 -0.11 0.96
N GLY A 101 0.51 -0.44 -0.33
CA GLY A 101 1.56 -0.30 -1.33
C GLY A 101 2.04 1.15 -1.50
N TYR A 102 1.14 2.12 -1.55
CA TYR A 102 1.49 3.54 -1.63
C TYR A 102 2.09 4.06 -0.33
N ILE A 103 1.55 3.65 0.82
CA ILE A 103 2.08 4.02 2.13
C ILE A 103 3.54 3.56 2.26
N ARG A 104 3.82 2.30 1.99
CA ARG A 104 5.16 1.72 2.15
C ARG A 104 6.17 2.27 1.14
N ARG A 105 5.80 2.36 -0.15
CA ARG A 105 6.75 2.73 -1.21
C ARG A 105 6.92 4.23 -1.41
N THR A 106 5.94 5.04 -1.01
CA THR A 106 5.93 6.46 -1.36
C THR A 106 5.75 7.36 -0.13
N ILE A 107 4.70 7.16 0.67
CA ILE A 107 4.37 8.13 1.72
C ILE A 107 5.33 8.03 2.89
N LYS A 108 5.55 6.84 3.46
CA LYS A 108 6.48 6.66 4.58
C LYS A 108 7.92 7.05 4.24
N PRO A 109 8.50 6.67 3.07
CA PRO A 109 9.84 7.12 2.70
C PRO A 109 9.97 8.64 2.49
N ALA A 110 8.90 9.31 2.07
CA ALA A 110 8.90 10.74 1.83
C ALA A 110 8.66 11.58 3.09
N LEU A 111 7.70 11.18 3.92
CA LEU A 111 7.15 11.99 5.01
C LEU A 111 7.20 11.29 6.37
N GLY A 112 7.46 9.99 6.44
CA GLY A 112 7.26 9.17 7.62
C GLY A 112 8.01 9.64 8.87
N SER A 113 9.23 10.16 8.75
CA SER A 113 10.03 10.67 9.86
C SER A 113 9.61 12.06 10.34
N MET A 114 8.70 12.73 9.61
CA MET A 114 8.26 14.07 9.98
C MET A 114 7.17 14.02 11.05
N GLN A 115 7.20 14.98 11.96
CA GLN A 115 6.11 15.19 12.92
C GLN A 115 4.83 15.63 12.18
N VAL A 116 3.68 15.06 12.55
CA VAL A 116 2.36 15.33 11.95
C VAL A 116 2.09 16.84 11.85
N ARG A 117 2.32 17.58 12.94
CA ARG A 117 2.10 19.02 13.02
C ARG A 117 3.01 19.88 12.12
N LYS A 118 4.15 19.32 11.68
CA LYS A 118 5.10 20.03 10.79
C LYS A 118 4.74 19.92 9.31
N VAL A 119 3.85 19.01 8.95
CA VAL A 119 3.41 18.86 7.57
C VAL A 119 2.52 20.04 7.17
N ARG A 120 2.78 20.62 5.99
CA ARG A 120 2.09 21.77 5.43
C ARG A 120 1.67 21.48 4.00
N GLY A 121 0.63 22.20 3.49
CA GLY A 121 0.17 22.07 2.12
C GLY A 121 1.28 22.22 1.07
N PRO A 122 2.11 23.26 1.10
CA PRO A 122 3.22 23.46 0.14
C PRO A 122 4.22 22.29 0.11
N LEU A 123 4.41 21.60 1.23
CA LEU A 123 5.26 20.40 1.26
C LEU A 123 4.62 19.26 0.45
N LEU A 124 3.32 19.09 0.56
CA LEU A 124 2.58 18.08 -0.21
C LEU A 124 2.58 18.44 -1.70
N ASP A 125 2.41 19.72 -2.04
CA ASP A 125 2.51 20.19 -3.43
C ASP A 125 3.89 19.90 -4.02
N THR A 126 4.96 20.12 -3.25
CA THR A 126 6.33 19.77 -3.64
C THR A 126 6.49 18.26 -3.85
N LEU A 127 5.90 17.44 -2.97
CA LEU A 127 5.91 15.99 -3.14
C LEU A 127 5.19 15.58 -4.43
N TYR A 128 4.01 16.12 -4.70
CA TYR A 128 3.25 15.80 -5.92
C TYR A 128 4.00 16.24 -7.19
N ALA A 129 4.57 17.41 -7.20
CA ALA A 129 5.41 17.90 -8.31
C ALA A 129 6.61 16.98 -8.56
N ARG A 130 7.24 16.48 -7.49
CA ARG A 130 8.34 15.52 -7.58
C ARG A 130 7.89 14.18 -8.17
N LEU A 131 6.76 13.62 -7.70
CA LEU A 131 6.19 12.37 -8.19
C LEU A 131 5.76 12.47 -9.65
N MET A 132 5.32 13.64 -10.11
CA MET A 132 5.01 13.88 -11.53
C MET A 132 6.26 13.89 -12.42
N ARG A 133 7.44 14.20 -11.88
CA ARG A 133 8.70 14.09 -12.63
C ARG A 133 9.26 12.68 -12.57
N CYS A 134 9.27 12.08 -11.40
CA CYS A 134 9.77 10.72 -11.20
C CYS A 134 9.14 10.08 -9.96
N GLY A 135 8.61 8.87 -10.11
CA GLY A 135 8.10 8.08 -8.99
C GLY A 135 9.19 7.55 -8.05
N ASN A 136 10.47 7.61 -8.44
CA ASN A 136 11.59 7.26 -7.58
C ASN A 136 11.97 8.44 -6.68
N LEU A 137 11.75 8.31 -5.38
CA LEU A 137 12.05 9.34 -4.39
C LEU A 137 13.57 9.62 -4.22
N ALA A 138 14.45 8.74 -4.68
CA ALA A 138 15.89 8.97 -4.69
C ALA A 138 16.34 9.86 -5.87
N CYS A 139 15.48 10.04 -6.89
CA CYS A 139 15.79 10.85 -8.05
C CYS A 139 15.89 12.33 -7.69
N THR A 140 17.07 12.92 -7.89
CA THR A 140 17.32 14.36 -7.69
C THR A 140 17.23 15.17 -8.98
N GLY A 141 16.89 14.53 -10.12
CA GLY A 141 16.92 15.11 -11.45
C GLY A 141 18.31 15.10 -12.09
N LYS A 142 19.34 14.66 -11.39
CA LYS A 142 20.69 14.45 -11.93
C LYS A 142 20.83 13.00 -12.39
N PRO A 143 21.65 12.73 -13.44
CA PRO A 143 21.95 11.36 -13.85
C PRO A 143 22.52 10.56 -12.67
N PHE A 144 22.04 9.37 -12.47
CA PHE A 144 22.58 8.41 -11.49
C PHE A 144 22.34 6.99 -11.97
N THR A 145 23.08 6.05 -11.40
CA THR A 145 22.94 4.63 -11.70
C THR A 145 22.11 3.95 -10.61
N GLU A 146 21.06 3.24 -11.01
CA GLU A 146 20.28 2.42 -10.09
C GLU A 146 21.04 1.13 -9.80
N HIS A 147 21.44 0.96 -8.54
CA HIS A 147 21.99 -0.30 -8.06
C HIS A 147 20.88 -1.34 -7.92
N ARG A 148 21.12 -2.51 -8.52
CA ARG A 148 20.39 -3.72 -8.20
C ARG A 148 21.43 -4.70 -7.63
N ASN A 149 21.27 -5.07 -6.39
CA ASN A 149 22.10 -6.08 -5.72
C ASN A 149 21.77 -7.49 -6.24
N ILE A 150 21.91 -7.69 -7.56
CA ILE A 150 21.66 -8.99 -8.17
C ILE A 150 23.01 -9.71 -8.24
N PRO A 151 23.13 -10.92 -7.66
CA PRO A 151 24.34 -11.71 -7.80
C PRO A 151 24.58 -12.07 -9.28
N ASP A 152 25.84 -12.29 -9.65
CA ASP A 152 26.17 -12.84 -10.96
C ASP A 152 25.74 -14.32 -11.00
N LEU A 153 24.77 -14.63 -11.85
CA LEU A 153 24.19 -15.98 -11.96
C LEU A 153 24.81 -16.80 -13.11
N ARG A 154 25.80 -16.26 -13.83
CA ARG A 154 26.40 -16.95 -14.98
C ARG A 154 27.08 -18.22 -14.51
N PRO A 155 26.79 -19.39 -15.13
CA PRO A 155 27.38 -20.66 -14.71
C PRO A 155 28.90 -20.67 -14.98
N ASP A 156 29.59 -21.32 -14.09
CA ASP A 156 30.99 -21.66 -14.31
C ASP A 156 31.06 -22.99 -15.08
N PRO A 157 31.63 -23.02 -16.32
CA PRO A 157 31.71 -24.21 -17.11
C PRO A 157 32.56 -25.32 -16.46
N ALA A 158 33.45 -24.94 -15.57
CA ALA A 158 34.31 -25.90 -14.85
C ALA A 158 33.62 -26.57 -13.67
N TYR A 159 32.41 -26.12 -13.30
CA TYR A 159 31.73 -26.66 -12.13
C TYR A 159 30.77 -27.80 -12.52
N PRO A 160 30.82 -28.98 -11.89
CA PRO A 160 30.12 -30.20 -12.33
C PRO A 160 28.61 -30.21 -11.98
N ARG A 161 28.00 -29.06 -11.73
CA ARG A 161 26.56 -28.91 -11.43
C ARG A 161 25.79 -28.29 -12.61
N LEU A 162 24.48 -28.55 -12.66
CA LEU A 162 23.60 -27.97 -13.67
C LEU A 162 23.58 -26.45 -13.56
N GLU A 163 23.46 -25.77 -14.69
CA GLU A 163 23.42 -24.28 -14.74
C GLU A 163 22.41 -23.65 -13.78
N TRP A 164 21.24 -24.27 -13.64
CA TRP A 164 20.20 -23.75 -12.74
C TRP A 164 20.53 -23.98 -11.26
N GLU A 165 21.22 -25.05 -10.91
CA GLU A 165 21.70 -25.31 -9.53
C GLU A 165 22.73 -24.27 -9.12
N GLN A 166 23.70 -23.99 -10.02
CA GLN A 166 24.68 -22.94 -9.79
C GLN A 166 24.03 -21.57 -9.61
N ALA A 167 23.00 -21.25 -10.41
CA ALA A 167 22.25 -20.01 -10.27
C ALA A 167 21.49 -19.96 -8.93
N ALA A 168 20.89 -21.06 -8.49
CA ALA A 168 20.21 -21.15 -7.19
C ALA A 168 21.20 -20.98 -6.04
N ASP A 169 22.37 -21.64 -6.09
CA ASP A 169 23.43 -21.54 -5.07
C ASP A 169 23.91 -20.09 -4.90
N ARG A 170 24.06 -19.35 -6.00
CA ARG A 170 24.51 -17.95 -5.95
C ARG A 170 23.45 -17.03 -5.35
N VAL A 171 22.16 -17.24 -5.66
CA VAL A 171 21.08 -16.50 -5.03
C VAL A 171 20.99 -16.84 -3.54
N ARG A 172 21.12 -18.13 -3.18
CA ARG A 172 21.15 -18.59 -1.78
C ARG A 172 22.30 -17.94 -1.01
N ALA A 173 23.50 -17.95 -1.58
CA ALA A 173 24.66 -17.29 -0.98
C ALA A 173 24.44 -15.77 -0.79
N ALA A 174 23.80 -15.10 -1.76
CA ALA A 174 23.48 -13.68 -1.66
C ALA A 174 22.43 -13.38 -0.58
N ILE A 175 21.49 -14.29 -0.34
CA ILE A 175 20.52 -14.19 0.77
C ILE A 175 21.25 -14.39 2.11
N HIS A 176 22.04 -15.43 2.25
CA HIS A 176 22.76 -15.70 3.49
C HIS A 176 23.81 -14.65 3.85
N SER A 177 24.44 -14.02 2.86
CA SER A 177 25.39 -12.92 3.08
C SER A 177 24.73 -11.57 3.36
N GLY A 178 23.40 -11.48 3.29
CA GLY A 178 22.66 -10.22 3.42
C GLY A 178 22.76 -9.30 2.20
N GLN A 179 23.38 -9.73 1.10
CA GLN A 179 23.37 -8.99 -0.17
C GLN A 179 21.97 -8.83 -0.75
N LEU A 180 21.11 -9.86 -0.56
CA LEU A 180 19.68 -9.83 -0.82
C LEU A 180 18.96 -9.94 0.52
N ALA A 181 18.20 -8.90 0.87
CA ALA A 181 17.44 -8.84 2.11
C ALA A 181 16.01 -9.38 1.93
N SER A 182 15.40 -9.79 3.05
CA SER A 182 13.98 -10.17 3.07
C SER A 182 13.11 -9.07 2.50
N GLY A 183 12.18 -9.43 1.61
CA GLY A 183 11.30 -8.51 0.90
C GLY A 183 11.90 -7.86 -0.35
N ASP A 184 13.20 -8.05 -0.63
CA ASP A 184 13.78 -7.59 -1.89
C ASP A 184 13.12 -8.27 -3.09
N THR A 185 13.00 -7.54 -4.20
CA THR A 185 12.41 -8.06 -5.42
C THR A 185 13.48 -8.36 -6.47
N LEU A 186 13.51 -9.58 -6.95
CA LEU A 186 14.32 -9.98 -8.10
C LEU A 186 13.60 -9.57 -9.41
N PRO A 187 14.34 -9.32 -10.50
CA PRO A 187 13.76 -9.09 -11.82
C PRO A 187 12.88 -10.27 -12.26
N SER A 188 11.98 -10.01 -13.22
CA SER A 188 11.22 -11.12 -13.82
C SER A 188 12.15 -12.15 -14.46
N VAL A 189 11.72 -13.42 -14.51
CA VAL A 189 12.51 -14.49 -15.13
C VAL A 189 13.05 -14.12 -16.50
N PRO A 190 12.25 -13.56 -17.44
CA PRO A 190 12.77 -13.13 -18.74
C PRO A 190 13.78 -11.99 -18.65
N ASP A 191 13.57 -11.03 -17.74
CA ASP A 191 14.48 -9.89 -17.58
C ASP A 191 15.80 -10.33 -16.97
N LEU A 192 15.78 -11.19 -15.95
CA LEU A 192 16.97 -11.71 -15.31
C LEU A 192 17.78 -12.60 -16.26
N ALA A 193 17.10 -13.47 -17.00
CA ALA A 193 17.73 -14.31 -18.02
C ALA A 193 18.47 -13.47 -19.08
N ARG A 194 17.81 -12.43 -19.60
CA ARG A 194 18.41 -11.49 -20.56
C ARG A 194 19.58 -10.71 -19.96
N LEU A 195 19.47 -10.27 -18.70
CA LEU A 195 20.52 -9.54 -18.01
C LEU A 195 21.80 -10.37 -17.79
N GLN A 196 21.63 -11.64 -17.52
CA GLN A 196 22.73 -12.56 -17.16
C GLN A 196 23.18 -13.43 -18.34
N GLY A 197 22.52 -13.32 -19.52
CA GLY A 197 22.82 -14.16 -20.68
C GLY A 197 22.42 -15.63 -20.49
N LEU A 198 21.43 -15.89 -19.62
CA LEU A 198 20.93 -17.25 -19.32
C LEU A 198 19.68 -17.58 -20.11
N LYS A 199 19.37 -18.87 -20.23
CA LYS A 199 18.07 -19.31 -20.74
C LYS A 199 16.97 -19.03 -19.70
N PRO A 200 15.77 -18.57 -20.09
CA PRO A 200 14.68 -18.36 -19.12
C PRO A 200 14.31 -19.61 -18.31
N GLY A 201 14.45 -20.80 -18.90
CA GLY A 201 14.25 -22.08 -18.22
C GLY A 201 15.22 -22.28 -17.05
N THR A 202 16.50 -21.96 -17.22
CA THR A 202 17.53 -22.03 -16.19
C THR A 202 17.15 -21.16 -14.97
N VAL A 203 16.78 -19.90 -15.20
CA VAL A 203 16.38 -18.97 -14.13
C VAL A 203 15.09 -19.44 -13.46
N ARG A 204 14.14 -19.97 -14.23
CA ARG A 204 12.88 -20.47 -13.70
C ARG A 204 13.08 -21.67 -12.78
N HIS A 205 13.92 -22.66 -13.17
CA HIS A 205 14.23 -23.81 -12.34
C HIS A 205 14.96 -23.40 -11.06
N ALA A 206 15.92 -22.47 -11.14
CA ALA A 206 16.60 -21.94 -9.96
C ALA A 206 15.60 -21.29 -8.97
N PHE A 207 14.65 -20.50 -9.47
CA PHE A 207 13.65 -19.87 -8.62
C PHE A 207 12.66 -20.86 -8.01
N LEU A 208 12.27 -21.91 -8.75
CA LEU A 208 11.40 -22.95 -8.22
C LEU A 208 12.09 -23.71 -7.09
N ALA A 209 13.35 -24.11 -7.25
CA ALA A 209 14.12 -24.77 -6.19
C ALA A 209 14.23 -23.89 -4.95
N LEU A 210 14.55 -22.60 -5.11
CA LEU A 210 14.61 -21.66 -3.99
C LEU A 210 13.23 -21.41 -3.34
N ALA A 211 12.14 -21.53 -4.09
CA ALA A 211 10.79 -21.43 -3.54
C ALA A 211 10.40 -22.67 -2.73
N GLU A 212 10.82 -23.87 -3.15
CA GLU A 212 10.66 -25.12 -2.38
C GLU A 212 11.45 -25.08 -1.07
N GLU A 213 12.61 -24.42 -1.07
CA GLU A 213 13.41 -24.15 0.14
C GLU A 213 12.83 -23.05 1.02
N GLY A 214 11.75 -22.37 0.58
CA GLY A 214 11.15 -21.26 1.31
C GLY A 214 11.97 -19.96 1.27
N LEU A 215 13.02 -19.88 0.45
CA LEU A 215 13.90 -18.70 0.35
C LEU A 215 13.34 -17.58 -0.54
N VAL A 216 12.43 -17.90 -1.45
CA VAL A 216 11.78 -16.91 -2.31
C VAL A 216 10.29 -17.18 -2.47
N HIS A 217 9.52 -16.13 -2.71
CA HIS A 217 8.10 -16.22 -3.04
C HIS A 217 7.87 -15.90 -4.51
N ILE A 218 7.44 -16.90 -5.28
CA ILE A 218 7.05 -16.74 -6.68
C ILE A 218 5.54 -16.45 -6.73
N ARG A 219 5.16 -15.33 -7.34
CA ARG A 219 3.74 -14.98 -7.57
C ARG A 219 3.49 -14.85 -9.05
N HIS A 220 2.48 -15.54 -9.57
CA HIS A 220 2.11 -15.47 -10.97
C HIS A 220 1.83 -14.03 -11.42
N GLY A 221 2.47 -13.59 -12.50
CA GLY A 221 2.33 -12.21 -13.01
C GLY A 221 3.02 -11.12 -12.19
N ARG A 222 3.87 -11.48 -11.20
CA ARG A 222 4.63 -10.53 -10.36
C ARG A 222 6.10 -10.89 -10.30
N THR A 223 6.91 -9.95 -9.82
CA THR A 223 8.34 -10.19 -9.54
C THR A 223 8.50 -11.16 -8.37
N THR A 224 9.49 -12.05 -8.44
CA THR A 224 9.90 -12.92 -7.34
C THR A 224 10.43 -12.08 -6.18
N THR A 225 10.03 -12.38 -4.95
CA THR A 225 10.48 -11.69 -3.74
C THR A 225 11.25 -12.63 -2.84
N ILE A 226 12.29 -12.12 -2.18
CA ILE A 226 13.03 -12.89 -1.16
C ILE A 226 12.09 -13.13 0.03
N ALA A 227 12.03 -14.40 0.48
CA ALA A 227 11.25 -14.81 1.63
C ALA A 227 11.97 -14.43 2.93
N GLY A 228 11.22 -14.39 4.01
CA GLY A 228 11.65 -14.08 5.36
C GLY A 228 10.54 -13.32 6.04
N GLU A 229 10.41 -13.41 7.34
CA GLU A 229 9.58 -12.50 8.09
C GLU A 229 10.02 -11.08 7.75
N PRO A 230 9.08 -10.17 7.42
CA PRO A 230 9.43 -8.76 7.40
C PRO A 230 10.05 -8.51 8.77
N ALA A 231 11.34 -8.14 8.79
CA ALA A 231 12.01 -7.78 10.04
C ALA A 231 11.03 -6.90 10.80
N ALA A 232 10.70 -7.31 12.03
CA ALA A 232 9.83 -6.53 12.90
C ALA A 232 10.35 -5.11 12.80
N ASP A 233 9.48 -4.16 12.44
CA ASP A 233 9.83 -2.77 12.14
C ASP A 233 10.73 -2.23 13.26
N GLU A 234 12.02 -2.50 13.19
CA GLU A 234 13.03 -1.69 13.85
C GLU A 234 12.88 -0.30 13.24
N PRO A 235 12.67 0.75 14.04
CA PRO A 235 12.59 2.10 13.52
C PRO A 235 13.95 2.47 12.94
N GLY A 236 14.16 2.18 11.65
CA GLY A 236 15.43 2.42 10.97
C GLY A 236 15.78 1.44 9.86
N THR A 237 15.09 0.31 9.71
CA THR A 237 15.31 -0.57 8.56
C THR A 237 14.67 0.06 7.33
N ARG A 238 15.34 1.09 6.82
CA ARG A 238 15.22 1.59 5.47
C ARG A 238 15.23 0.41 4.52
N LEU A 239 14.24 0.33 3.62
CA LEU A 239 14.57 0.02 2.23
C LEU A 239 15.84 0.81 1.92
N GLN A 240 16.99 0.15 1.93
CA GLN A 240 18.23 0.78 1.45
C GLN A 240 18.04 0.99 -0.05
N ILE A 241 17.34 2.07 -0.38
CA ILE A 241 17.63 2.79 -1.60
C ILE A 241 19.05 3.27 -1.34
N THR A 242 20.02 2.43 -1.70
CA THR A 242 21.42 2.79 -1.62
C THR A 242 21.53 4.10 -2.38
N ARG A 243 21.80 5.18 -1.64
CA ARG A 243 21.98 6.50 -2.27
C ARG A 243 23.03 6.29 -3.34
N PRO A 244 22.77 6.65 -4.61
CA PRO A 244 23.79 6.54 -5.63
C PRO A 244 25.02 7.31 -5.14
N ARG A 245 26.13 6.60 -4.99
CA ARG A 245 27.40 7.27 -4.69
C ARG A 245 27.79 8.03 -5.94
N PRO A 246 28.09 9.34 -5.85
CA PRO A 246 28.62 10.08 -6.98
C PRO A 246 29.91 9.40 -7.46
N GLY A 247 30.05 9.15 -8.75
CA GLY A 247 31.24 8.55 -9.35
C GLY A 247 31.35 7.03 -9.23
N HIS A 248 30.24 6.32 -9.01
CA HIS A 248 30.23 4.89 -8.96
C HIS A 248 30.40 4.25 -10.36
N ASP A 249 31.57 3.74 -10.63
CA ASP A 249 31.88 2.92 -11.82
C ASP A 249 31.65 1.44 -11.46
N CYS A 250 30.41 1.00 -11.58
CA CYS A 250 30.00 -0.35 -11.26
C CYS A 250 29.90 -1.19 -12.54
N LYS A 251 30.82 -2.11 -12.74
CA LYS A 251 30.81 -3.07 -13.85
C LYS A 251 29.77 -4.19 -13.66
N LEU A 252 28.97 -4.15 -12.59
CA LEU A 252 27.93 -5.16 -12.33
C LEU A 252 26.81 -5.06 -13.37
N SER A 253 26.47 -6.19 -13.99
CA SER A 253 25.43 -6.30 -15.03
C SER A 253 24.03 -5.90 -14.58
N GLY A 254 23.81 -5.71 -13.26
CA GLY A 254 22.56 -5.24 -12.65
C GLY A 254 22.41 -3.74 -12.53
N CYS A 255 23.48 -2.95 -12.69
CA CYS A 255 23.41 -1.49 -12.58
C CYS A 255 22.99 -0.87 -13.91
N ARG A 256 22.00 0.00 -13.87
CA ARG A 256 21.50 0.72 -15.06
C ARG A 256 21.41 2.21 -14.81
N PRO A 257 21.62 3.03 -15.86
CA PRO A 257 21.29 4.44 -15.79
C PRO A 257 19.83 4.61 -15.38
N HIS A 258 19.58 5.53 -14.45
CA HIS A 258 18.23 5.84 -14.03
C HIS A 258 17.47 6.53 -15.18
N VAL A 259 16.30 6.03 -15.48
CA VAL A 259 15.35 6.65 -16.41
C VAL A 259 14.14 7.12 -15.60
N CYS A 260 13.91 8.44 -15.60
CA CYS A 260 12.76 9.02 -14.90
C CYS A 260 11.46 8.46 -15.44
N LYS A 261 10.64 7.91 -14.55
CA LYS A 261 9.29 7.43 -14.86
C LYS A 261 8.29 8.24 -14.02
N PRO A 262 7.55 9.18 -14.64
CA PRO A 262 6.50 9.93 -13.96
C PRO A 262 5.46 8.99 -13.35
N MET A 263 4.99 9.33 -12.15
CA MET A 263 3.85 8.64 -11.55
C MET A 263 2.55 9.12 -12.19
N ALA A 264 1.63 8.21 -12.47
CA ALA A 264 0.33 8.56 -13.04
C ALA A 264 -0.42 9.54 -12.11
N LYS A 265 -1.07 10.55 -12.68
CA LYS A 265 -1.83 11.55 -11.94
C LYS A 265 -2.89 10.91 -11.04
N SER A 266 -3.59 9.87 -11.51
CA SER A 266 -4.57 9.11 -10.73
C SER A 266 -3.95 8.44 -9.50
N THR A 267 -2.71 7.96 -9.60
CA THR A 267 -1.98 7.39 -8.47
C THR A 267 -1.65 8.46 -7.43
N ILE A 268 -1.24 9.67 -7.87
CA ILE A 268 -0.98 10.80 -6.97
C ILE A 268 -2.27 11.21 -6.26
N HIS A 269 -3.42 11.19 -6.93
CA HIS A 269 -4.72 11.40 -6.29
C HIS A 269 -5.04 10.33 -5.24
N GLY A 270 -4.71 9.07 -5.50
CA GLY A 270 -4.82 8.01 -4.49
C GLY A 270 -3.96 8.29 -3.25
N ILE A 271 -2.72 8.74 -3.45
CA ILE A 271 -1.81 9.15 -2.35
C ILE A 271 -2.39 10.35 -1.59
N HIS A 272 -2.90 11.36 -2.30
CA HIS A 272 -3.56 12.51 -1.70
C HIS A 272 -4.77 12.11 -0.84
N ALA A 273 -5.61 11.21 -1.33
CA ALA A 273 -6.78 10.71 -0.60
C ALA A 273 -6.38 9.96 0.70
N ILE A 274 -5.31 9.16 0.66
CA ILE A 274 -4.76 8.49 1.85
C ILE A 274 -4.28 9.51 2.88
N LEU A 275 -3.50 10.50 2.44
CA LEU A 275 -2.99 11.57 3.30
C LEU A 275 -4.15 12.39 3.88
N SER A 276 -5.12 12.77 3.06
CA SER A 276 -6.30 13.52 3.51
C SER A 276 -7.07 12.76 4.59
N GLY A 277 -7.36 11.48 4.37
CA GLY A 277 -8.05 10.64 5.36
C GLY A 277 -7.25 10.43 6.64
N ALA A 278 -5.94 10.23 6.54
CA ALA A 278 -5.08 10.08 7.71
C ALA A 278 -5.00 11.37 8.54
N PHE A 279 -4.87 12.54 7.90
CA PHE A 279 -4.85 13.81 8.63
C PHE A 279 -6.24 14.21 9.17
N GLU A 280 -7.35 13.80 8.56
CA GLU A 280 -8.69 13.92 9.16
C GLU A 280 -8.79 13.06 10.43
N ALA A 281 -8.26 11.84 10.40
CA ALA A 281 -8.19 11.01 11.59
C ALA A 281 -7.30 11.64 12.67
N ALA A 282 -6.15 12.20 12.30
CA ALA A 282 -5.26 12.91 13.22
C ALA A 282 -5.93 14.12 13.86
N MET A 283 -6.81 14.84 13.15
CA MET A 283 -7.61 15.92 13.73
C MET A 283 -8.62 15.39 14.75
N ARG A 284 -9.32 14.28 14.47
CA ARG A 284 -10.24 13.63 15.40
C ARG A 284 -9.54 13.07 16.65
N TRP A 285 -8.28 12.65 16.51
CA TRP A 285 -7.44 12.17 17.60
C TRP A 285 -6.68 13.30 18.31
N GLU A 286 -6.94 14.54 17.92
CA GLU A 286 -6.34 15.75 18.50
C GLU A 286 -4.81 15.84 18.37
N TRP A 287 -4.23 15.08 17.40
CA TRP A 287 -2.79 15.11 17.12
C TRP A 287 -2.37 16.33 16.28
N THR A 288 -3.33 16.98 15.64
CA THR A 288 -3.13 18.21 14.85
C THR A 288 -4.43 19.01 14.78
N ASP A 289 -4.30 20.31 14.65
CA ASP A 289 -5.41 21.26 14.50
C ASP A 289 -5.86 21.47 13.03
N ARG A 290 -5.14 20.88 12.08
CA ARG A 290 -5.40 21.09 10.65
C ARG A 290 -5.05 19.88 9.80
N ASN A 291 -5.72 19.78 8.68
CA ASN A 291 -5.41 18.84 7.63
C ASN A 291 -4.63 19.55 6.50
N PRO A 292 -3.32 19.30 6.33
CA PRO A 292 -2.53 19.94 5.29
C PRO A 292 -2.94 19.53 3.88
N ALA A 293 -3.59 18.37 3.70
CA ALA A 293 -4.05 17.92 2.39
C ALA A 293 -5.22 18.78 1.87
N ARG A 294 -6.04 19.39 2.75
CA ARG A 294 -7.12 20.30 2.30
C ARG A 294 -6.60 21.52 1.55
N SER A 295 -5.40 22.00 1.88
CA SER A 295 -4.77 23.15 1.23
C SER A 295 -3.84 22.79 0.09
N ALA A 296 -3.45 21.51 -0.02
CA ALA A 296 -2.59 21.01 -1.09
C ALA A 296 -3.40 20.76 -2.38
N LYS A 297 -2.77 20.98 -3.54
CA LYS A 297 -3.40 20.83 -4.85
C LYS A 297 -2.80 19.63 -5.59
N PRO A 298 -3.46 18.46 -5.61
CA PRO A 298 -3.03 17.34 -6.44
C PRO A 298 -3.14 17.70 -7.93
N PRO A 299 -2.38 17.03 -8.83
CA PRO A 299 -2.39 17.35 -10.25
C PRO A 299 -3.77 17.13 -10.88
N THR A 300 -4.20 18.05 -11.73
CA THR A 300 -5.49 17.93 -12.42
C THR A 300 -5.56 16.66 -13.25
N LEU A 301 -6.63 15.89 -13.08
CA LEU A 301 -6.92 14.71 -13.90
C LEU A 301 -7.46 15.17 -15.25
N SER A 302 -6.81 14.73 -16.33
CA SER A 302 -7.37 14.87 -17.66
C SER A 302 -8.49 13.85 -17.85
N ARG A 303 -9.64 14.29 -18.35
CA ARG A 303 -10.70 13.38 -18.77
C ARG A 303 -10.19 12.62 -20.01
N GLN A 304 -10.00 11.32 -19.88
CA GLN A 304 -9.66 10.50 -21.03
C GLN A 304 -10.93 10.31 -21.89
N THR A 305 -10.84 10.64 -23.15
CA THR A 305 -11.87 10.27 -24.12
C THR A 305 -11.72 8.76 -24.35
N ILE A 306 -12.72 8.00 -23.93
CA ILE A 306 -12.78 6.56 -24.20
C ILE A 306 -13.26 6.43 -25.65
N LEU A 307 -12.38 5.94 -26.51
CA LEU A 307 -12.77 5.54 -27.86
C LEU A 307 -13.41 4.15 -27.74
N ALA A 308 -14.69 4.06 -28.06
CA ALA A 308 -15.37 2.78 -28.13
C ALA A 308 -14.80 1.96 -29.32
N THR A 309 -14.55 0.68 -29.08
CA THR A 309 -14.16 -0.26 -30.15
C THR A 309 -15.35 -0.46 -31.10
N SER A 310 -15.09 -0.59 -32.40
CA SER A 310 -16.15 -0.81 -33.36
C SER A 310 -16.86 -2.15 -33.11
N PRO A 311 -18.16 -2.27 -33.40
CA PRO A 311 -18.89 -3.55 -33.30
C PRO A 311 -18.24 -4.67 -34.08
N GLU A 312 -17.67 -4.37 -35.26
CA GLU A 312 -17.01 -5.32 -36.14
C GLU A 312 -15.73 -5.88 -35.51
N ASP A 313 -14.93 -5.04 -34.83
CA ASP A 313 -13.72 -5.47 -34.16
C ASP A 313 -14.05 -6.27 -32.89
N VAL A 314 -15.10 -5.88 -32.17
CA VAL A 314 -15.62 -6.66 -31.05
C VAL A 314 -16.06 -8.05 -31.51
N ALA A 315 -16.78 -8.16 -32.63
CA ALA A 315 -17.21 -9.44 -33.20
C ALA A 315 -16.02 -10.34 -33.55
N LYS A 316 -14.95 -9.78 -34.18
CA LYS A 316 -13.70 -10.51 -34.47
C LYS A 316 -13.04 -11.05 -33.19
N VAL A 317 -12.94 -10.22 -32.15
CA VAL A 317 -12.35 -10.62 -30.85
C VAL A 317 -13.15 -11.76 -30.23
N ILE A 318 -14.48 -11.69 -30.24
CA ILE A 318 -15.35 -12.75 -29.70
C ILE A 318 -15.20 -14.04 -30.55
N ALA A 319 -15.15 -13.95 -31.88
CA ALA A 319 -14.97 -15.10 -32.74
C ALA A 319 -13.63 -15.81 -32.47
N GLU A 320 -12.53 -15.06 -32.40
CA GLU A 320 -11.21 -15.58 -32.07
C GLU A 320 -11.16 -16.23 -30.67
N ALA A 321 -11.77 -15.58 -29.69
CA ALA A 321 -11.86 -16.11 -28.33
C ALA A 321 -12.66 -17.43 -28.29
N ARG A 322 -13.75 -17.53 -29.05
CA ARG A 322 -14.56 -18.73 -29.18
C ARG A 322 -13.82 -19.88 -29.86
N ALA A 323 -12.99 -19.58 -30.87
CA ALA A 323 -12.14 -20.57 -31.53
C ALA A 323 -11.11 -21.17 -30.55
N ARG A 324 -10.60 -20.39 -29.60
CA ARG A 324 -9.67 -20.86 -28.56
C ARG A 324 -10.37 -21.60 -27.42
N SER A 325 -11.52 -21.10 -26.99
CA SER A 325 -12.30 -21.67 -25.89
C SER A 325 -13.76 -21.18 -25.97
N ALA A 326 -14.69 -22.11 -25.99
CA ALA A 326 -16.12 -21.78 -25.98
C ALA A 326 -16.52 -20.95 -24.75
N ALA A 327 -15.95 -21.28 -23.59
CA ALA A 327 -16.20 -20.56 -22.34
C ALA A 327 -15.67 -19.11 -22.39
N LEU A 328 -14.48 -18.88 -22.98
CA LEU A 328 -13.91 -17.54 -23.16
C LEU A 328 -14.75 -16.71 -24.13
N GLY A 329 -15.19 -17.31 -25.23
CA GLY A 329 -16.07 -16.63 -26.19
C GLY A 329 -17.40 -16.23 -25.58
N LEU A 330 -18.03 -17.13 -24.81
CA LEU A 330 -19.26 -16.85 -24.07
C LEU A 330 -19.05 -15.73 -23.04
N TYR A 331 -17.96 -15.81 -22.28
CA TYR A 331 -17.60 -14.79 -21.30
C TYR A 331 -17.50 -13.39 -21.93
N LEU A 332 -16.73 -13.25 -23.01
CA LEU A 332 -16.56 -11.96 -23.70
C LEU A 332 -17.86 -11.46 -24.31
N TRP A 333 -18.66 -12.36 -24.89
CA TRP A 333 -19.97 -12.00 -25.41
C TRP A 333 -20.88 -11.45 -24.33
N LEU A 334 -20.98 -12.13 -23.17
CA LEU A 334 -21.77 -11.67 -22.02
C LEU A 334 -21.30 -10.30 -21.50
N VAL A 335 -19.98 -10.08 -21.42
CA VAL A 335 -19.44 -8.76 -21.01
C VAL A 335 -19.91 -7.65 -21.95
N VAL A 336 -19.88 -7.91 -23.25
CA VAL A 336 -20.26 -6.90 -24.26
C VAL A 336 -21.75 -6.60 -24.22
N VAL A 337 -22.58 -7.66 -24.18
CA VAL A 337 -24.05 -7.50 -24.26
C VAL A 337 -24.62 -6.91 -22.97
N THR A 338 -24.08 -7.29 -21.80
CA THR A 338 -24.68 -6.91 -20.53
C THR A 338 -23.99 -5.74 -19.84
N GLY A 339 -22.75 -5.40 -20.24
CA GLY A 339 -21.94 -4.38 -19.56
C GLY A 339 -21.57 -4.73 -18.12
N VAL A 340 -21.72 -5.98 -17.70
CA VAL A 340 -21.41 -6.47 -16.35
C VAL A 340 -19.89 -6.40 -16.13
N ARG A 341 -19.48 -5.99 -14.93
CA ARG A 341 -18.05 -5.91 -14.60
C ARG A 341 -17.41 -7.30 -14.60
N ARG A 342 -16.16 -7.37 -15.06
CA ARG A 342 -15.38 -8.61 -15.12
C ARG A 342 -15.51 -9.49 -13.87
N GLY A 343 -15.36 -8.90 -12.70
CA GLY A 343 -15.39 -9.66 -11.45
C GLY A 343 -16.80 -10.11 -11.04
N GLU A 344 -17.83 -9.38 -11.42
CA GLU A 344 -19.24 -9.75 -11.23
C GLU A 344 -19.59 -10.94 -12.11
N LEU A 345 -19.19 -10.89 -13.40
CA LEU A 345 -19.44 -12.02 -14.29
C LEU A 345 -18.66 -13.30 -13.88
N CYS A 346 -17.43 -13.15 -13.35
CA CYS A 346 -16.71 -14.28 -12.76
C CYS A 346 -17.38 -14.83 -11.49
N GLY A 347 -18.27 -14.06 -10.86
CA GLY A 347 -19.03 -14.43 -9.67
C GLY A 347 -20.38 -15.08 -9.99
N LEU A 348 -20.81 -15.01 -11.24
CA LEU A 348 -22.09 -15.54 -11.67
C LEU A 348 -22.12 -17.07 -11.55
N GLN A 349 -23.19 -17.62 -11.00
CA GLN A 349 -23.45 -19.05 -10.91
C GLN A 349 -24.64 -19.42 -11.78
N ILE A 350 -24.76 -20.67 -12.15
CA ILE A 350 -25.87 -21.15 -13.01
C ILE A 350 -27.23 -20.82 -12.38
N ARG A 351 -27.37 -20.96 -11.08
CA ARG A 351 -28.58 -20.61 -10.32
C ARG A 351 -28.97 -19.13 -10.35
N ASP A 352 -28.01 -18.26 -10.69
CA ASP A 352 -28.23 -16.81 -10.79
C ASP A 352 -28.74 -16.41 -12.18
N VAL A 353 -28.96 -17.38 -13.09
CA VAL A 353 -29.43 -17.16 -14.46
C VAL A 353 -30.83 -17.72 -14.60
N ASP A 354 -31.80 -16.84 -14.86
CA ASP A 354 -33.18 -17.17 -15.20
C ASP A 354 -33.31 -17.17 -16.73
N LEU A 355 -33.28 -18.36 -17.32
CA LEU A 355 -33.36 -18.52 -18.78
C LEU A 355 -34.75 -18.21 -19.34
N ASP A 356 -35.81 -18.44 -18.53
CA ASP A 356 -37.20 -18.22 -18.95
C ASP A 356 -37.52 -16.73 -19.03
N ARG A 357 -36.98 -15.94 -18.09
CA ARG A 357 -37.13 -14.48 -18.05
C ARG A 357 -36.03 -13.73 -18.76
N ALA A 358 -35.01 -14.42 -19.26
CA ALA A 358 -33.82 -13.83 -19.83
C ALA A 358 -33.13 -12.82 -18.88
N LEU A 359 -32.95 -13.18 -17.63
CA LEU A 359 -32.38 -12.31 -16.59
C LEU A 359 -31.20 -12.99 -15.88
N MET A 360 -30.22 -12.19 -15.48
CA MET A 360 -29.13 -12.62 -14.59
C MET A 360 -29.16 -11.82 -13.30
N HIS A 361 -29.02 -12.50 -12.17
CA HIS A 361 -28.89 -11.88 -10.85
C HIS A 361 -27.43 -11.62 -10.52
N ILE A 362 -27.03 -10.38 -10.47
CA ILE A 362 -25.65 -9.96 -10.17
C ILE A 362 -25.58 -9.54 -8.70
N ALA A 363 -25.27 -10.48 -7.83
CA ALA A 363 -25.19 -10.27 -6.39
C ALA A 363 -23.75 -10.21 -5.85
N PHE A 364 -22.79 -10.80 -6.57
CA PHE A 364 -21.43 -10.99 -6.08
C PHE A 364 -20.36 -10.60 -7.09
N ASN A 365 -19.17 -10.40 -6.56
CA ASN A 365 -17.96 -10.09 -7.32
C ASN A 365 -16.82 -10.99 -6.85
N TYR A 366 -16.09 -11.63 -7.77
CA TYR A 366 -14.87 -12.34 -7.45
C TYR A 366 -13.63 -11.49 -7.69
N VAL A 367 -12.73 -11.52 -6.72
CA VAL A 367 -11.40 -10.90 -6.80
C VAL A 367 -10.35 -11.98 -6.58
N VAL A 368 -9.36 -12.06 -7.44
CA VAL A 368 -8.21 -12.95 -7.22
C VAL A 368 -7.20 -12.25 -6.33
N ARG A 369 -6.80 -12.91 -5.25
CA ARG A 369 -5.90 -12.37 -4.26
C ARG A 369 -4.92 -13.41 -3.75
N GLY A 370 -3.62 -13.16 -3.91
CA GLY A 370 -2.60 -14.13 -3.51
C GLY A 370 -2.81 -15.53 -4.12
N GLY A 371 -3.37 -15.61 -5.33
CA GLY A 371 -3.75 -16.86 -5.97
C GLY A 371 -5.13 -17.42 -5.54
N GLN A 372 -5.74 -16.90 -4.49
CA GLN A 372 -7.06 -17.33 -4.01
C GLN A 372 -8.18 -16.47 -4.60
N ARG A 373 -9.31 -17.11 -4.92
CA ARG A 373 -10.55 -16.43 -5.34
C ARG A 373 -11.32 -16.02 -4.09
N VAL A 374 -11.52 -14.71 -3.92
CA VAL A 374 -12.30 -14.18 -2.78
C VAL A 374 -13.63 -13.65 -3.33
N ARG A 375 -14.74 -14.22 -2.84
CA ARG A 375 -16.08 -13.72 -3.10
C ARG A 375 -16.36 -12.52 -2.22
N LYS A 376 -16.90 -11.46 -2.78
CA LYS A 376 -17.35 -10.27 -2.06
C LYS A 376 -18.60 -9.68 -2.69
N ASP A 377 -19.26 -8.78 -1.99
CA ASP A 377 -20.38 -8.01 -2.52
C ASP A 377 -19.99 -7.17 -3.73
N THR A 378 -20.96 -6.75 -4.51
CA THR A 378 -20.76 -5.81 -5.60
C THR A 378 -20.16 -4.49 -5.09
N LYS A 379 -19.56 -3.71 -5.97
CA LYS A 379 -18.90 -2.44 -5.60
C LYS A 379 -19.84 -1.42 -4.94
N THR A 380 -21.12 -1.51 -5.24
CA THR A 380 -22.17 -0.62 -4.70
C THR A 380 -22.93 -1.25 -3.53
N HIS A 381 -22.58 -2.46 -3.09
CA HIS A 381 -23.32 -3.28 -2.11
C HIS A 381 -24.79 -3.49 -2.49
N GLN A 382 -25.11 -3.38 -3.78
CA GLN A 382 -26.45 -3.60 -4.33
C GLN A 382 -26.39 -4.76 -5.32
N ASP A 383 -27.31 -5.67 -5.21
CA ASP A 383 -27.61 -6.67 -6.21
C ASP A 383 -28.52 -6.08 -7.30
N ARG A 384 -28.50 -6.67 -8.47
CA ARG A 384 -29.35 -6.24 -9.59
C ARG A 384 -29.63 -7.38 -10.54
N TRP A 385 -30.81 -7.30 -11.14
CA TRP A 385 -31.15 -8.13 -12.28
C TRP A 385 -30.72 -7.42 -13.57
N THR A 386 -30.04 -8.13 -14.43
CA THR A 386 -29.54 -7.62 -15.72
C THR A 386 -30.10 -8.48 -16.85
N PRO A 387 -30.73 -7.88 -17.86
CA PRO A 387 -31.26 -8.64 -18.98
C PRO A 387 -30.15 -9.30 -19.80
N THR A 388 -30.42 -10.49 -20.31
CA THR A 388 -29.55 -11.25 -21.21
C THR A 388 -30.28 -11.44 -22.54
N GLU A 389 -29.89 -10.73 -23.57
CA GLU A 389 -30.40 -10.99 -24.92
C GLU A 389 -29.34 -11.71 -25.77
N PRO A 390 -29.71 -12.64 -26.65
CA PRO A 390 -30.88 -13.56 -26.65
C PRO A 390 -30.55 -14.91 -26.00
N VAL A 391 -31.50 -15.41 -25.23
CA VAL A 391 -31.49 -16.65 -24.46
C VAL A 391 -31.04 -17.92 -25.21
N PRO A 392 -31.34 -18.14 -26.51
CA PRO A 392 -31.00 -19.41 -27.17
C PRO A 392 -29.49 -19.71 -27.23
N LEU A 393 -28.65 -18.67 -27.24
CA LEU A 393 -27.20 -18.84 -27.28
C LEU A 393 -26.63 -19.21 -25.92
N LEU A 394 -27.17 -18.64 -24.85
CA LEU A 394 -26.80 -18.90 -23.46
C LEU A 394 -27.13 -20.35 -23.06
N ALA A 395 -28.35 -20.81 -23.38
CA ALA A 395 -28.79 -22.15 -23.14
C ALA A 395 -27.89 -23.19 -23.84
N ARG A 396 -27.55 -22.98 -25.10
CA ARG A 396 -26.65 -23.86 -25.86
C ARG A 396 -25.23 -23.91 -25.32
N CYS A 397 -24.72 -22.85 -24.69
CA CYS A 397 -23.37 -22.78 -24.14
C CYS A 397 -23.30 -23.34 -22.71
N LEU A 398 -24.32 -23.11 -21.88
CA LEU A 398 -24.37 -23.64 -20.50
C LEU A 398 -24.54 -25.15 -20.45
N ILE A 399 -25.27 -25.74 -21.40
CA ILE A 399 -25.48 -27.20 -21.51
C ILE A 399 -24.19 -27.94 -21.90
N ARG A 400 -23.18 -27.26 -22.47
CA ARG A 400 -21.90 -27.86 -22.89
C ARG A 400 -20.73 -27.68 -21.94
N VAL A 401 -20.91 -27.03 -20.82
CA VAL A 401 -19.86 -26.97 -19.77
C VAL A 401 -19.95 -28.26 -18.95
N PRO A 402 -18.95 -29.16 -19.00
CA PRO A 402 -18.94 -30.31 -18.10
C PRO A 402 -18.94 -29.79 -16.67
N THR A 403 -19.88 -30.23 -15.87
CA THR A 403 -19.80 -30.12 -14.42
C THR A 403 -18.62 -31.00 -14.00
N GLU A 404 -17.43 -30.41 -13.83
CA GLU A 404 -16.39 -31.07 -13.05
C GLU A 404 -16.93 -31.15 -11.62
N ASP A 405 -17.26 -32.38 -11.25
CA ASP A 405 -17.77 -32.74 -9.95
C ASP A 405 -16.88 -32.22 -8.83
N ALA A 406 -17.52 -31.60 -7.86
CA ALA A 406 -16.93 -31.31 -6.58
C ALA A 406 -16.51 -32.62 -5.89
N SER A 407 -15.23 -32.79 -5.72
CA SER A 407 -14.62 -33.71 -4.75
C SER A 407 -13.52 -32.96 -3.98
#